data_f6fb1a5e065816dfc28a961e713bff1d
#
_entry.id   f6fb1a5e065816dfc28a961e713bff1d
#
_cell.length_a   1.000
_cell.length_b   1.000
_cell.length_c   1.000
_cell.angle_alpha   90.00
_cell.angle_beta   90.00
_cell.angle_gamma   90.00
#
_symmetry.space_group_name_H-M   'P 1'
#
loop_
_entity.id
_entity.type
_entity.pdbx_description
1 polymer ?
#
loop_
_entity_poly.entity_id
_entity_poly.type
_entity_poly.pdbx_seq_one_letter_code
_entity_poly.pdbx_strand_id
1 'polypeptide(L)'
;LEPTYPIVFFDAIRVKIRDEGSVKSQAIHIALGVRHDGCKEVLGLWVEPNEGAKFWLRVMNELKSRGTNDILIAVVDGLQGFPDAINAVFPDAMVQTCIVHVLRNSLDFLSWKDRKPVATVLKNIYRATNAEQAEKALTAFEASPWGQKYAAVGQIWRRQWAQIIPFFAFGPDVRKMIYTTNAIEALSAPLLTPRAAFTHHIDVTK
;
A
#
# COMPACT_ATOMS: atom_id res chain seq x y z
N LEU A 1 11.12 18.26 -4.55
CA LEU A 1 10.62 16.99 -5.11
C LEU A 1 10.68 17.06 -6.63
N GLU A 2 10.59 15.90 -7.31
CA GLU A 2 10.49 15.89 -8.77
C GLU A 2 9.12 16.44 -9.21
N PRO A 3 9.07 17.10 -10.39
CA PRO A 3 7.79 17.61 -10.91
C PRO A 3 6.76 16.51 -11.20
N THR A 4 7.22 15.32 -11.60
CA THR A 4 6.36 14.18 -11.94
C THR A 4 6.93 12.88 -11.40
N TYR A 5 6.07 12.09 -10.74
CA TYR A 5 6.40 10.73 -10.32
C TYR A 5 5.59 9.70 -11.09
N PRO A 6 6.25 8.74 -11.77
CA PRO A 6 5.57 7.60 -12.39
C PRO A 6 4.71 6.80 -11.42
N ILE A 7 5.22 6.54 -10.22
CA ILE A 7 4.49 5.80 -9.18
C ILE A 7 4.79 6.43 -7.82
N VAL A 8 3.75 6.62 -7.02
CA VAL A 8 3.88 6.95 -5.60
C VAL A 8 3.12 5.93 -4.78
N PHE A 9 3.79 5.33 -3.82
CA PHE A 9 3.19 4.44 -2.82
C PHE A 9 2.86 5.22 -1.57
N PHE A 10 1.65 5.05 -1.07
CA PHE A 10 1.20 5.57 0.21
C PHE A 10 0.87 4.40 1.12
N ASP A 11 1.51 4.37 2.29
CA ASP A 11 1.38 3.28 3.25
C ASP A 11 1.54 3.80 4.68
N ALA A 12 1.17 3.01 5.67
CA ALA A 12 1.38 3.32 7.07
C ALA A 12 2.08 2.16 7.78
N ILE A 13 3.10 2.50 8.55
CA ILE A 13 3.76 1.56 9.45
C ILE A 13 3.37 1.88 10.90
N ARG A 14 3.14 0.84 11.71
CA ARG A 14 2.91 1.00 13.14
C ARG A 14 4.21 0.81 13.90
N VAL A 15 4.59 1.84 14.65
CA VAL A 15 5.78 1.84 15.50
C VAL A 15 5.39 2.01 16.97
N LYS A 16 6.17 1.38 17.85
CA LYS A 16 6.04 1.60 19.29
C LYS A 16 6.97 2.74 19.69
N ILE A 17 6.39 3.87 20.07
CA ILE A 17 7.13 5.05 20.51
C ILE A 17 6.98 5.15 22.03
N ARG A 18 8.12 5.32 22.73
CA ARG A 18 8.10 5.62 24.16
C ARG A 18 7.96 7.13 24.31
N ASP A 19 6.88 7.53 24.97
CA ASP A 19 6.53 8.91 25.24
C ASP A 19 6.19 9.05 26.73
N GLU A 20 6.87 9.93 27.45
CA GLU A 20 6.70 10.18 28.89
C GLU A 20 6.61 8.90 29.75
N GLY A 21 7.48 7.93 29.47
CA GLY A 21 7.53 6.65 30.21
C GLY A 21 6.49 5.60 29.80
N SER A 22 5.54 5.94 28.93
CA SER A 22 4.57 5.01 28.36
C SER A 22 4.95 4.60 26.93
N VAL A 23 4.59 3.36 26.52
CA VAL A 23 4.80 2.88 25.16
C VAL A 23 3.47 2.95 24.42
N LYS A 24 3.39 3.86 23.43
CA LYS A 24 2.21 4.02 22.58
C LYS A 24 2.50 3.48 21.18
N SER A 25 1.51 2.80 20.57
CA SER A 25 1.58 2.42 19.16
C SER A 25 1.08 3.59 18.31
N GLN A 26 1.95 4.14 17.45
CA GLN A 26 1.60 5.23 16.54
C GLN A 26 1.74 4.79 15.10
N ALA A 27 0.87 5.31 14.23
CA ALA A 27 0.99 5.15 12.79
C ALA A 27 1.92 6.24 12.23
N ILE A 28 2.90 5.82 11.42
CA ILE A 28 3.71 6.70 10.61
C ILE A 28 3.29 6.47 9.17
N HIS A 29 2.72 7.49 8.55
CA HIS A 29 2.31 7.47 7.16
C HIS A 29 3.51 7.86 6.29
N ILE A 30 3.70 7.13 5.21
CA ILE A 30 4.86 7.25 4.32
C ILE A 30 4.37 7.48 2.91
N ALA A 31 4.94 8.46 2.21
CA ALA A 31 4.88 8.55 0.75
C ALA A 31 6.24 8.21 0.17
N LEU A 32 6.27 7.19 -0.70
CA LEU A 32 7.47 6.72 -1.39
C LEU A 32 7.30 6.89 -2.89
N GLY A 33 8.06 7.80 -3.48
CA GLY A 33 8.07 8.05 -4.91
C GLY A 33 9.04 7.13 -5.66
N VAL A 34 8.66 6.72 -6.85
CA VAL A 34 9.56 6.09 -7.83
C VAL A 34 9.82 7.12 -8.92
N ARG A 35 11.08 7.45 -9.12
CA ARG A 35 11.53 8.40 -10.15
C ARG A 35 11.57 7.74 -11.53
N HIS A 36 11.75 8.54 -12.57
CA HIS A 36 11.86 8.05 -13.96
C HIS A 36 13.06 7.10 -14.19
N ASP A 37 14.11 7.23 -13.39
CA ASP A 37 15.28 6.34 -13.41
C ASP A 37 15.09 5.04 -12.63
N GLY A 38 13.90 4.84 -12.03
CA GLY A 38 13.57 3.70 -11.17
C GLY A 38 14.06 3.82 -9.73
N CYS A 39 14.78 4.90 -9.38
CA CYS A 39 15.21 5.15 -8.02
C CYS A 39 13.99 5.47 -7.13
N LYS A 40 14.06 5.01 -5.89
CA LYS A 40 13.02 5.25 -4.89
C LYS A 40 13.48 6.31 -3.90
N GLU A 41 12.60 7.24 -3.57
CA GLU A 41 12.86 8.25 -2.56
C GLU A 41 11.67 8.46 -1.64
N VAL A 42 11.93 8.77 -0.38
CA VAL A 42 10.90 9.11 0.60
C VAL A 42 10.46 10.55 0.38
N LEU A 43 9.22 10.75 -0.04
CA LEU A 43 8.65 12.07 -0.29
C LEU A 43 8.23 12.76 1.01
N GLY A 44 7.85 11.97 2.02
CA GLY A 44 7.49 12.48 3.34
C GLY A 44 7.11 11.38 4.31
N LEU A 45 7.15 11.76 5.60
CA LEU A 45 6.75 10.96 6.73
C LEU A 45 5.84 11.82 7.61
N TRP A 46 4.68 11.28 7.98
CA TRP A 46 3.71 12.01 8.82
C TRP A 46 3.27 11.11 9.97
N VAL A 47 3.32 11.67 11.17
CA VAL A 47 2.81 11.03 12.38
C VAL A 47 1.44 11.62 12.68
N GLU A 48 0.39 10.82 12.54
CA GLU A 48 -0.98 11.27 12.77
C GLU A 48 -1.77 10.16 13.46
N PRO A 49 -2.42 10.44 14.59
CA PRO A 49 -3.21 9.42 15.31
C PRO A 49 -4.47 8.99 14.55
N ASN A 50 -5.03 9.88 13.72
CA ASN A 50 -6.26 9.63 12.98
C ASN A 50 -6.03 9.78 11.48
N GLU A 51 -6.10 8.68 10.76
CA GLU A 51 -6.05 8.64 9.32
C GLU A 51 -7.44 8.90 8.73
N GLY A 52 -7.55 9.91 7.87
CA GLY A 52 -8.81 10.24 7.22
C GLY A 52 -8.63 11.14 6.00
N ALA A 53 -9.71 11.39 5.27
CA ALA A 53 -9.68 12.18 4.03
C ALA A 53 -9.02 13.56 4.19
N LYS A 54 -9.26 14.24 5.32
CA LYS A 54 -8.64 15.55 5.60
C LYS A 54 -7.13 15.48 5.78
N PHE A 55 -6.64 14.42 6.44
CA PHE A 55 -5.21 14.17 6.59
C PHE A 55 -4.56 13.96 5.22
N TRP A 56 -5.13 13.06 4.41
CA TRP A 56 -4.58 12.77 3.09
C TRP A 56 -4.67 13.96 2.13
N LEU A 57 -5.74 14.75 2.19
CA LEU A 57 -5.82 16.00 1.41
C LEU A 57 -4.70 16.98 1.80
N ARG A 58 -4.36 17.09 3.09
CA ARG A 58 -3.22 17.90 3.55
C ARG A 58 -1.90 17.38 2.99
N VAL A 59 -1.69 16.04 3.03
CA VAL A 59 -0.49 15.39 2.47
C VAL A 59 -0.36 15.66 0.97
N MET A 60 -1.45 15.51 0.20
CA MET A 60 -1.44 15.80 -1.25
C MET A 60 -1.07 17.24 -1.54
N ASN A 61 -1.68 18.20 -0.83
CA ASN A 61 -1.35 19.64 -0.98
C ASN A 61 0.09 19.94 -0.58
N GLU A 62 0.63 19.29 0.44
CA GLU A 62 2.03 19.43 0.84
C GLU A 62 2.96 18.94 -0.28
N LEU A 63 2.73 17.76 -0.85
CA LEU A 63 3.51 17.25 -1.97
C LEU A 63 3.49 18.22 -3.15
N LYS A 64 2.31 18.78 -3.47
CA LYS A 64 2.15 19.78 -4.52
C LYS A 64 2.92 21.06 -4.24
N SER A 65 2.85 21.58 -3.03
CA SER A 65 3.57 22.80 -2.61
C SER A 65 5.09 22.60 -2.63
N ARG A 66 5.57 21.36 -2.44
CA ARG A 66 6.99 21.00 -2.50
C ARG A 66 7.49 20.71 -3.91
N GLY A 67 6.67 20.94 -4.94
CA GLY A 67 7.05 20.94 -6.35
C GLY A 67 6.56 19.73 -7.16
N THR A 68 5.84 18.78 -6.57
CA THR A 68 5.22 17.68 -7.34
C THR A 68 3.99 18.20 -8.05
N ASN A 69 4.04 18.25 -9.37
CA ASN A 69 2.93 18.72 -10.21
C ASN A 69 2.00 17.59 -10.60
N ASP A 70 2.56 16.37 -10.77
CA ASP A 70 1.81 15.22 -11.27
C ASP A 70 2.27 13.89 -10.65
N ILE A 71 1.32 12.95 -10.52
CA ILE A 71 1.53 11.56 -10.11
C ILE A 71 0.77 10.69 -11.10
N LEU A 72 1.46 9.82 -11.85
CA LEU A 72 0.78 9.00 -12.85
C LEU A 72 0.00 7.84 -12.20
N ILE A 73 0.61 7.15 -11.23
CA ILE A 73 0.00 6.04 -10.50
C ILE A 73 0.18 6.26 -8.99
N ALA A 74 -0.92 6.39 -8.27
CA ALA A 74 -0.94 6.45 -6.81
C ALA A 74 -1.38 5.09 -6.25
N VAL A 75 -0.48 4.38 -5.57
CA VAL A 75 -0.76 3.07 -4.97
C VAL A 75 -1.12 3.27 -3.50
N VAL A 76 -2.33 2.86 -3.11
CA VAL A 76 -2.91 3.07 -1.78
C VAL A 76 -3.40 1.76 -1.16
N ASP A 77 -3.55 1.73 0.15
CA ASP A 77 -3.99 0.54 0.90
C ASP A 77 -5.53 0.32 0.93
N GLY A 78 -6.28 1.12 0.18
CA GLY A 78 -7.73 0.97 0.02
C GLY A 78 -8.58 1.67 1.09
N LEU A 79 -8.03 2.67 1.77
CA LEU A 79 -8.77 3.50 2.74
C LEU A 79 -9.85 4.35 2.06
N GLN A 80 -11.01 4.43 2.71
CA GLN A 80 -12.12 5.28 2.23
C GLN A 80 -11.72 6.76 2.22
N GLY A 81 -12.10 7.47 1.14
CA GLY A 81 -11.84 8.90 0.97
C GLY A 81 -10.42 9.26 0.57
N PHE A 82 -9.50 8.29 0.49
CA PHE A 82 -8.15 8.54 0.01
C PHE A 82 -8.11 8.79 -1.51
N PRO A 83 -8.81 8.00 -2.36
CA PRO A 83 -8.92 8.30 -3.78
C PRO A 83 -9.44 9.72 -4.05
N ASP A 84 -10.44 10.16 -3.30
CA ASP A 84 -11.02 11.50 -3.46
C ASP A 84 -10.00 12.60 -3.11
N ALA A 85 -9.22 12.39 -2.05
CA ALA A 85 -8.16 13.32 -1.66
C ALA A 85 -7.04 13.42 -2.71
N ILE A 86 -6.67 12.30 -3.35
CA ILE A 86 -5.70 12.27 -4.44
C ILE A 86 -6.26 13.03 -5.64
N ASN A 87 -7.45 12.67 -6.11
CA ASN A 87 -8.06 13.25 -7.30
C ASN A 87 -8.37 14.75 -7.16
N ALA A 88 -8.59 15.23 -5.93
CA ALA A 88 -8.79 16.65 -5.67
C ALA A 88 -7.52 17.50 -5.95
N VAL A 89 -6.32 16.92 -5.85
CA VAL A 89 -5.04 17.63 -6.01
C VAL A 89 -4.29 17.19 -7.26
N PHE A 90 -4.39 15.91 -7.60
CA PHE A 90 -3.79 15.25 -8.77
C PHE A 90 -4.90 14.55 -9.58
N PRO A 91 -5.71 15.31 -10.35
CA PRO A 91 -6.92 14.79 -11.00
C PRO A 91 -6.63 13.71 -12.05
N ASP A 92 -5.44 13.73 -12.65
CA ASP A 92 -5.03 12.78 -13.69
C ASP A 92 -4.36 11.51 -13.10
N ALA A 93 -4.17 11.47 -11.78
CA ALA A 93 -3.55 10.33 -11.12
C ALA A 93 -4.45 9.09 -11.17
N MET A 94 -3.92 7.99 -11.68
CA MET A 94 -4.59 6.69 -11.59
C MET A 94 -4.42 6.12 -10.18
N VAL A 95 -5.52 5.99 -9.45
CA VAL A 95 -5.49 5.41 -8.11
C VAL A 95 -5.60 3.90 -8.21
N GLN A 96 -4.59 3.20 -7.67
CA GLN A 96 -4.49 1.75 -7.67
C GLN A 96 -4.45 1.21 -6.24
N THR A 97 -5.31 0.25 -5.93
CA THR A 97 -5.24 -0.48 -4.65
C THR A 97 -3.98 -1.35 -4.58
N CYS A 98 -3.29 -1.28 -3.46
CA CYS A 98 -2.09 -2.08 -3.20
C CYS A 98 -2.44 -3.57 -3.10
N ILE A 99 -1.99 -4.36 -4.07
CA ILE A 99 -2.23 -5.82 -4.12
C ILE A 99 -1.61 -6.52 -2.91
N VAL A 100 -0.49 -6.03 -2.39
CA VAL A 100 0.17 -6.59 -1.21
C VAL A 100 -0.72 -6.47 0.03
N HIS A 101 -1.39 -5.32 0.21
CA HIS A 101 -2.34 -5.12 1.30
C HIS A 101 -3.58 -6.01 1.18
N VAL A 102 -4.15 -6.14 -0.02
CA VAL A 102 -5.26 -7.08 -0.26
C VAL A 102 -4.86 -8.50 0.12
N LEU A 103 -3.64 -8.91 -0.27
CA LEU A 103 -3.11 -10.22 0.06
C LEU A 103 -2.92 -10.39 1.58
N ARG A 104 -2.28 -9.44 2.26
CA ARG A 104 -2.08 -9.49 3.73
C ARG A 104 -3.41 -9.58 4.46
N ASN A 105 -4.34 -8.71 4.16
CA ASN A 105 -5.68 -8.72 4.75
C ASN A 105 -6.38 -10.06 4.53
N SER A 106 -6.17 -10.70 3.36
CA SER A 106 -6.67 -12.03 3.10
C SER A 106 -6.04 -13.09 4.01
N LEU A 107 -4.71 -13.00 4.24
CA LEU A 107 -3.97 -13.98 5.05
C LEU A 107 -4.25 -13.86 6.55
N ASP A 108 -4.75 -12.73 7.03
CA ASP A 108 -5.09 -12.53 8.45
C ASP A 108 -6.29 -13.39 8.90
N PHE A 109 -7.13 -13.81 7.97
CA PHE A 109 -8.25 -14.72 8.23
C PHE A 109 -7.83 -16.20 8.30
N LEU A 110 -6.57 -16.52 8.01
CA LEU A 110 -6.09 -17.88 7.90
C LEU A 110 -5.30 -18.33 9.14
N SER A 111 -5.40 -19.63 9.46
CA SER A 111 -4.48 -20.26 10.39
C SER A 111 -3.04 -20.18 9.84
N TRP A 112 -2.06 -20.09 10.72
CA TRP A 112 -0.65 -19.95 10.36
C TRP A 112 -0.18 -20.98 9.31
N LYS A 113 -0.54 -22.25 9.50
CA LYS A 113 -0.15 -23.36 8.62
C LYS A 113 -0.73 -23.25 7.21
N ASP A 114 -1.88 -22.57 7.05
CA ASP A 114 -2.60 -22.49 5.78
C ASP A 114 -2.21 -21.22 4.98
N ARG A 115 -1.53 -20.25 5.60
CA ARG A 115 -1.15 -18.99 4.96
C ARG A 115 -0.31 -19.20 3.71
N LYS A 116 0.74 -20.01 3.78
CA LYS A 116 1.65 -20.26 2.65
C LYS A 116 0.97 -20.98 1.47
N PRO A 117 0.23 -22.07 1.67
CA PRO A 117 -0.53 -22.71 0.60
C PRO A 117 -1.55 -21.78 -0.07
N VAL A 118 -2.35 -21.07 0.73
CA VAL A 118 -3.38 -20.15 0.20
C VAL A 118 -2.74 -18.97 -0.54
N ALA A 119 -1.69 -18.35 0.00
CA ALA A 119 -0.95 -17.31 -0.70
C ALA A 119 -0.42 -17.76 -2.06
N THR A 120 -0.01 -19.03 -2.18
CA THR A 120 0.43 -19.61 -3.46
C THR A 120 -0.71 -19.68 -4.47
N VAL A 121 -1.91 -20.04 -4.05
CA VAL A 121 -3.09 -20.08 -4.95
C VAL A 121 -3.53 -18.66 -5.32
N LEU A 122 -3.56 -17.73 -4.38
CA LEU A 122 -3.91 -16.34 -4.63
C LEU A 122 -2.95 -15.61 -5.61
N LYS A 123 -1.70 -16.09 -5.74
CA LYS A 123 -0.77 -15.59 -6.77
C LYS A 123 -1.32 -15.71 -8.19
N ASN A 124 -2.12 -16.71 -8.49
CA ASN A 124 -2.69 -16.91 -9.82
C ASN A 124 -3.63 -15.74 -10.20
N ILE A 125 -4.23 -15.07 -9.23
CA ILE A 125 -5.12 -13.93 -9.47
C ILE A 125 -4.28 -12.74 -9.97
N TYR A 126 -3.34 -12.23 -9.15
CA TYR A 126 -2.61 -11.00 -9.48
C TYR A 126 -1.45 -11.20 -10.47
N ARG A 127 -1.06 -12.45 -10.78
CA ARG A 127 -0.12 -12.78 -11.84
C ARG A 127 -0.78 -13.15 -13.16
N ALA A 128 -2.10 -13.14 -13.22
CA ALA A 128 -2.83 -13.37 -14.46
C ALA A 128 -2.42 -12.36 -15.55
N THR A 129 -2.55 -12.75 -16.80
CA THR A 129 -2.14 -11.93 -17.95
C THR A 129 -3.05 -10.72 -18.13
N ASN A 130 -4.34 -10.86 -17.79
CA ASN A 130 -5.37 -9.82 -17.93
C ASN A 130 -6.47 -10.02 -16.88
N ALA A 131 -7.40 -9.06 -16.82
CA ALA A 131 -8.50 -9.06 -15.85
C ALA A 131 -9.42 -10.27 -15.98
N GLU A 132 -9.68 -10.77 -17.20
CA GLU A 132 -10.53 -11.95 -17.43
C GLU A 132 -9.92 -13.23 -16.83
N GLN A 133 -8.61 -13.43 -17.06
CA GLN A 133 -7.90 -14.57 -16.47
C GLN A 133 -7.80 -14.44 -14.95
N ALA A 134 -7.64 -13.24 -14.44
CA ALA A 134 -7.65 -12.99 -13.00
C ALA A 134 -9.01 -13.32 -12.37
N GLU A 135 -10.11 -12.96 -13.04
CA GLU A 135 -11.46 -13.29 -12.59
C GLU A 135 -11.73 -14.80 -12.59
N LYS A 136 -11.27 -15.50 -13.64
CA LYS A 136 -11.32 -16.98 -13.69
C LYS A 136 -10.52 -17.60 -12.53
N ALA A 137 -9.34 -17.05 -12.23
CA ALA A 137 -8.51 -17.53 -11.12
C ALA A 137 -9.17 -17.27 -9.76
N LEU A 138 -9.85 -16.13 -9.57
CA LEU A 138 -10.60 -15.84 -8.36
C LEU A 138 -11.80 -16.79 -8.20
N THR A 139 -12.55 -17.00 -9.26
CA THR A 139 -13.68 -17.96 -9.26
C THR A 139 -13.21 -19.39 -8.97
N ALA A 140 -12.08 -19.81 -9.55
CA ALA A 140 -11.47 -21.09 -9.26
C ALA A 140 -11.01 -21.22 -7.80
N PHE A 141 -10.46 -20.14 -7.23
CA PHE A 141 -10.14 -20.10 -5.81
C PHE A 141 -11.39 -20.28 -4.94
N GLU A 142 -12.47 -19.56 -5.22
CA GLU A 142 -13.73 -19.64 -4.47
C GLU A 142 -14.34 -21.05 -4.49
N ALA A 143 -14.25 -21.73 -5.63
CA ALA A 143 -14.73 -23.11 -5.78
C ALA A 143 -13.79 -24.16 -5.14
N SER A 144 -12.56 -23.80 -4.81
CA SER A 144 -11.57 -24.71 -4.24
C SER A 144 -11.86 -25.04 -2.76
N PRO A 145 -11.27 -26.14 -2.21
CA PRO A 145 -11.35 -26.42 -0.78
C PRO A 145 -10.88 -25.25 0.10
N TRP A 146 -9.92 -24.44 -0.37
CA TRP A 146 -9.45 -23.25 0.33
C TRP A 146 -10.50 -22.14 0.35
N GLY A 147 -11.14 -21.88 -0.78
CA GLY A 147 -12.21 -20.88 -0.87
C GLY A 147 -13.43 -21.24 -0.03
N GLN A 148 -13.79 -22.52 -0.01
CA GLN A 148 -14.87 -23.02 0.85
C GLN A 148 -14.54 -22.88 2.35
N LYS A 149 -13.30 -23.24 2.73
CA LYS A 149 -12.84 -23.12 4.11
C LYS A 149 -12.69 -21.67 4.57
N TYR A 150 -12.28 -20.78 3.68
CA TYR A 150 -11.96 -19.37 3.96
C TYR A 150 -12.74 -18.43 3.03
N ALA A 151 -14.07 -18.55 3.03
CA ALA A 151 -14.95 -17.77 2.15
C ALA A 151 -14.75 -16.25 2.27
N ALA A 152 -14.36 -15.76 3.45
CA ALA A 152 -14.05 -14.34 3.68
C ALA A 152 -12.93 -13.83 2.74
N VAL A 153 -11.99 -14.66 2.36
CA VAL A 153 -10.90 -14.28 1.42
C VAL A 153 -11.49 -13.93 0.05
N GLY A 154 -12.32 -14.80 -0.52
CA GLY A 154 -13.00 -14.52 -1.79
C GLY A 154 -13.82 -13.23 -1.73
N GLN A 155 -14.56 -13.03 -0.64
CA GLN A 155 -15.36 -11.83 -0.41
C GLN A 155 -14.52 -10.54 -0.37
N ILE A 156 -13.33 -10.58 0.24
CA ILE A 156 -12.39 -9.44 0.25
C ILE A 156 -12.01 -9.05 -1.18
N TRP A 157 -11.59 -10.03 -1.99
CA TRP A 157 -11.20 -9.79 -3.38
C TRP A 157 -12.38 -9.30 -4.22
N ARG A 158 -13.56 -9.90 -4.09
CA ARG A 158 -14.77 -9.45 -4.80
C ARG A 158 -15.18 -8.03 -4.45
N ARG A 159 -15.16 -7.68 -3.16
CA ARG A 159 -15.51 -6.33 -2.71
C ARG A 159 -14.57 -5.25 -3.25
N GLN A 160 -13.30 -5.58 -3.42
CA GLN A 160 -12.28 -4.64 -3.91
C GLN A 160 -11.99 -4.82 -5.42
N TRP A 161 -12.78 -5.66 -6.12
CA TRP A 161 -12.48 -6.05 -7.49
C TRP A 161 -12.40 -4.88 -8.45
N ALA A 162 -13.30 -3.91 -8.34
CA ALA A 162 -13.32 -2.71 -9.18
C ALA A 162 -12.04 -1.86 -9.02
N GLN A 163 -11.44 -1.84 -7.82
CA GLN A 163 -10.20 -1.13 -7.53
C GLN A 163 -8.94 -1.97 -7.87
N ILE A 164 -9.10 -3.29 -8.05
CA ILE A 164 -8.02 -4.20 -8.44
C ILE A 164 -7.87 -4.25 -9.96
N ILE A 165 -8.97 -4.26 -10.72
CA ILE A 165 -8.97 -4.42 -12.19
C ILE A 165 -8.03 -3.46 -12.92
N PRO A 166 -7.92 -2.15 -12.58
CA PRO A 166 -7.02 -1.24 -13.29
C PRO A 166 -5.56 -1.70 -13.32
N PHE A 167 -5.14 -2.49 -12.33
CA PHE A 167 -3.82 -3.11 -12.29
C PHE A 167 -3.45 -3.90 -13.55
N PHE A 168 -4.44 -4.56 -14.19
CA PHE A 168 -4.20 -5.40 -15.36
C PHE A 168 -4.02 -4.61 -16.65
N ALA A 169 -4.29 -3.31 -16.67
CA ALA A 169 -3.98 -2.42 -17.79
C ALA A 169 -2.48 -2.08 -17.86
N PHE A 170 -1.75 -2.24 -16.74
CA PHE A 170 -0.31 -1.95 -16.72
C PHE A 170 0.51 -3.06 -17.35
N GLY A 171 1.65 -2.68 -17.96
CA GLY A 171 2.65 -3.61 -18.46
C GLY A 171 3.28 -4.47 -17.34
N PRO A 172 3.89 -5.62 -17.66
CA PRO A 172 4.43 -6.56 -16.69
C PRO A 172 5.42 -5.93 -15.68
N ASP A 173 6.28 -5.02 -16.14
CA ASP A 173 7.29 -4.39 -15.30
C ASP A 173 6.67 -3.43 -14.28
N VAL A 174 5.67 -2.63 -14.70
CA VAL A 174 4.91 -1.75 -13.81
C VAL A 174 4.14 -2.57 -12.79
N ARG A 175 3.45 -3.63 -13.23
CA ARG A 175 2.75 -4.55 -12.32
C ARG A 175 3.71 -5.16 -11.31
N LYS A 176 4.89 -5.60 -11.75
CA LYS A 176 5.93 -6.14 -10.86
C LYS A 176 6.34 -5.11 -9.82
N MET A 177 6.55 -3.85 -10.19
CA MET A 177 6.84 -2.78 -9.23
C MET A 177 5.73 -2.62 -8.19
N ILE A 178 4.45 -2.65 -8.61
CA ILE A 178 3.29 -2.48 -7.73
C ILE A 178 3.16 -3.62 -6.71
N TYR A 179 3.37 -4.89 -7.11
CA TYR A 179 3.20 -6.03 -6.18
C TYR A 179 4.49 -6.50 -5.51
N THR A 180 5.65 -5.96 -5.88
CA THR A 180 6.94 -6.27 -5.22
C THR A 180 7.36 -5.15 -4.25
N THR A 181 6.42 -4.45 -3.65
CA THR A 181 6.67 -3.31 -2.75
C THR A 181 7.37 -3.68 -1.44
N ASN A 182 8.45 -4.45 -1.52
CA ASN A 182 9.42 -4.57 -0.43
C ASN A 182 10.10 -3.22 -0.10
N ALA A 183 9.77 -2.13 -0.84
CA ALA A 183 10.42 -0.85 -0.62
C ALA A 183 10.05 -0.24 0.73
N ILE A 184 8.76 -0.25 1.09
CA ILE A 184 8.28 0.24 2.39
C ILE A 184 8.63 -0.78 3.48
N GLU A 185 8.53 -2.07 3.19
CA GLU A 185 8.97 -3.13 4.09
C GLU A 185 10.49 -3.10 4.33
N ALA A 186 11.30 -2.82 3.30
CA ALA A 186 12.74 -2.67 3.44
C ALA A 186 13.12 -1.41 4.25
N LEU A 187 12.30 -0.35 4.19
CA LEU A 187 12.43 0.82 5.07
C LEU A 187 11.97 0.51 6.49
N SER A 188 10.95 -0.32 6.67
CA SER A 188 10.42 -0.67 8.00
C SER A 188 11.27 -1.74 8.70
N ALA A 189 11.93 -2.64 7.99
CA ALA A 189 12.75 -3.70 8.57
C ALA A 189 13.89 -3.19 9.48
N PRO A 190 14.68 -2.16 9.10
CA PRO A 190 15.65 -1.54 10.00
C PRO A 190 15.03 -0.78 11.18
N LEU A 191 13.84 -0.19 10.99
CA LEU A 191 13.11 0.55 12.03
C LEU A 191 12.46 -0.37 13.07
N LEU A 192 12.19 -1.61 12.71
CA LEU A 192 11.56 -2.62 13.58
C LEU A 192 12.55 -3.58 14.24
N THR A 193 13.85 -3.52 13.91
CA THR A 193 14.86 -4.33 14.60
C THR A 193 15.18 -3.74 15.97
N PRO A 194 15.25 -4.56 17.05
CA PRO A 194 15.51 -4.08 18.41
C PRO A 194 16.85 -3.37 18.62
N ARG A 195 17.70 -3.32 17.60
CA ARG A 195 19.05 -2.70 17.65
C ARG A 195 19.11 -1.24 17.23
N ALA A 196 18.05 -0.69 16.67
CA ALA A 196 17.94 0.76 16.47
C ALA A 196 17.38 1.40 17.74
N ALA A 197 18.17 1.39 18.81
CA ALA A 197 18.05 2.40 19.85
C ALA A 197 18.43 3.74 19.18
N PHE A 198 17.46 4.39 18.56
CA PHE A 198 17.60 5.76 18.11
C PHE A 198 17.74 6.66 19.33
N THR A 199 18.95 6.84 19.79
CA THR A 199 19.39 7.98 20.60
C THR A 199 19.67 9.17 19.67
N HIS A 200 18.71 9.53 18.84
CA HIS A 200 18.71 10.83 18.22
C HIS A 200 17.38 11.51 18.57
N HIS A 201 17.49 12.49 19.46
CA HIS A 201 16.49 13.50 19.67
C HIS A 201 16.15 14.11 18.31
N ILE A 202 14.99 13.75 17.75
CA ILE A 202 14.35 14.57 16.75
C ILE A 202 13.69 15.68 17.56
N ASP A 203 14.33 16.83 17.54
CA ASP A 203 13.77 18.05 18.12
C ASP A 203 12.59 18.50 17.24
N VAL A 204 11.37 18.30 17.70
CA VAL A 204 10.12 18.59 16.97
C VAL A 204 9.62 19.99 17.28
N THR A 205 10.51 20.90 17.74
CA THR A 205 10.19 22.30 17.97
C THR A 205 10.93 23.19 16.97
N LYS A 206 10.38 23.30 15.75
CA LYS A 206 10.39 24.52 14.93
C LYS A 206 9.40 24.37 13.77
#